data_e66c343e989715cf8a1397e9a50a6950
#
_entry.id   e66c343e989715cf8a1397e9a50a6950
#
_cell.length_a   1.000
_cell.length_b   1.000
_cell.length_c   1.000
_cell.angle_alpha   90.00
_cell.angle_beta   90.00
_cell.angle_gamma   90.00
#
_symmetry.space_group_name_H-M   'P 1'
#
loop_
_entity.id
_entity.type
_entity.pdbx_description
1 polymer ?
#
loop_
_entity_poly.entity_id
_entity_poly.type
_entity_poly.pdbx_seq_one_letter_code
_entity_poly.pdbx_strand_id
1 'polypeptide(L)' 'MNNLSKEFELLLGHAAFRLWPDLPRDMQERLFEAAVPDNPLLRYSFAVFLHDHHPRTAHPPRPANPA' A
#
# COMPACT_ATOMS: atom_id res chain seq x y z
N MET A 1 -4.95 -20.40 20.15
CA MET A 1 -4.78 -20.11 19.39
C MET A 1 -3.57 -19.80 18.75
N ASN A 2 -3.48 -19.92 17.70
CA ASN A 2 -2.34 -19.90 17.05
C ASN A 2 -1.95 -18.54 16.61
N ASN A 3 -0.82 -18.07 16.94
CA ASN A 3 -0.40 -16.79 16.54
C ASN A 3 0.33 -16.80 15.24
N LEU A 4 0.46 -17.95 14.62
CA LEU A 4 1.17 -18.01 13.35
C LEU A 4 0.44 -17.27 12.25
N SER A 5 -0.85 -17.09 12.36
CA SER A 5 -1.55 -16.39 11.30
C SER A 5 -1.08 -14.95 11.19
N LYS A 6 -0.80 -14.29 12.31
CA LYS A 6 -0.25 -12.98 12.22
C LYS A 6 1.12 -12.97 11.61
N GLU A 7 1.93 -13.94 11.92
CA GLU A 7 3.23 -14.04 11.32
C GLU A 7 3.15 -14.29 9.84
N PHE A 8 2.22 -15.12 9.42
CA PHE A 8 2.04 -15.38 8.00
C PHE A 8 1.56 -14.12 7.28
N GLU A 9 0.70 -13.36 7.90
CA GLU A 9 0.27 -12.10 7.33
C GLU A 9 1.43 -11.13 7.16
N LEU A 10 2.31 -11.08 8.14
CA LEU A 10 3.47 -10.20 8.03
C LEU A 10 4.41 -10.67 6.94
N LEU A 11 4.58 -11.96 6.80
CA LEU A 11 5.43 -12.48 5.73
C LEU A 11 4.86 -12.09 4.36
N LEU A 12 3.57 -12.25 4.21
CA LEU A 12 2.93 -11.87 2.96
C LEU A 12 3.05 -10.37 2.73
N GLY A 13 2.88 -9.58 3.77
CA GLY A 13 3.01 -8.14 3.66
C GLY A 13 4.40 -7.71 3.23
N HIS A 14 5.41 -8.34 3.81
CA HIS A 14 6.78 -8.05 3.43
C HIS A 14 7.03 -8.40 1.97
N ALA A 15 6.50 -9.54 1.52
CA ALA A 15 6.68 -9.93 0.13
C ALA A 15 5.97 -8.96 -0.81
N ALA A 16 4.77 -8.57 -0.44
CA ALA A 16 4.03 -7.61 -1.25
C ALA A 16 4.77 -6.29 -1.34
N PHE A 17 5.38 -5.87 -0.25
CA PHE A 17 6.11 -4.62 -0.24
C PHE A 17 7.33 -4.71 -1.17
N ARG A 18 8.05 -5.83 -1.13
CA ARG A 18 9.21 -5.98 -2.00
C ARG A 18 8.84 -6.03 -3.46
N LEU A 19 7.71 -6.63 -3.78
CA LEU A 19 7.30 -6.76 -5.17
C LEU A 19 6.48 -5.57 -5.65
N TRP A 20 6.18 -4.66 -4.76
CA TRP A 20 5.30 -3.54 -5.05
C TRP A 20 5.63 -2.80 -6.34
N PRO A 21 6.88 -2.43 -6.59
CA PRO A 21 7.15 -1.65 -7.80
C PRO A 21 6.96 -2.45 -9.09
N ASP A 22 6.90 -3.76 -8.99
CA ASP A 22 6.69 -4.58 -10.18
C ASP A 22 5.23 -4.90 -10.42
N LEU A 23 4.35 -4.49 -9.52
CA LEU A 23 2.94 -4.76 -9.71
C LEU A 23 2.33 -3.80 -10.71
N PRO A 24 1.42 -4.26 -11.54
CA PRO A 24 0.71 -3.35 -12.42
C PRO A 24 -0.06 -2.32 -11.63
N ARG A 25 -0.34 -1.20 -12.25
CA ARG A 25 -0.98 -0.10 -11.56
C ARG A 25 -2.28 -0.49 -10.91
N ASP A 26 -3.12 -1.21 -11.61
CA ASP A 26 -4.42 -1.59 -11.05
C ASP A 26 -4.26 -2.52 -9.86
N MET A 27 -3.23 -3.35 -9.86
CA MET A 27 -2.99 -4.21 -8.72
C MET A 27 -2.48 -3.41 -7.54
N GLN A 28 -1.63 -2.43 -7.79
CA GLN A 28 -1.19 -1.58 -6.70
C GLN A 28 -2.36 -0.85 -6.07
N GLU A 29 -3.26 -0.34 -6.88
CA GLU A 29 -4.42 0.37 -6.36
C GLU A 29 -5.33 -0.55 -5.56
N ARG A 30 -5.57 -1.74 -6.07
CA ARG A 30 -6.45 -2.65 -5.36
C ARG A 30 -5.83 -3.13 -4.05
N LEU A 31 -4.53 -3.37 -4.06
CA LEU A 31 -3.87 -3.81 -2.86
C LEU A 31 -3.85 -2.69 -1.83
N PHE A 32 -3.60 -1.47 -2.26
CA PHE A 32 -3.62 -0.33 -1.35
C PHE A 32 -4.98 -0.20 -0.70
N GLU A 33 -6.05 -0.26 -1.50
CA GLU A 33 -7.39 -0.10 -0.94
C GLU A 33 -7.75 -1.26 0.00
N ALA A 34 -7.25 -2.44 -0.28
CA ALA A 34 -7.54 -3.57 0.57
C ALA A 34 -6.76 -3.49 1.89
N ALA A 35 -5.60 -2.89 1.86
CA ALA A 35 -4.74 -2.87 3.03
C ALA A 35 -5.03 -1.71 3.97
N VAL A 36 -5.45 -0.59 3.42
CA VAL A 36 -5.56 0.61 4.24
C VAL A 36 -6.89 0.63 4.96
N PRO A 37 -6.91 0.97 6.22
CA PRO A 37 -8.17 1.05 6.92
C PRO A 37 -8.90 2.33 6.58
N ASP A 38 -10.12 2.42 7.03
CA ASP A 38 -10.95 3.56 6.73
C ASP A 38 -10.57 4.70 7.66
N ASN A 39 -9.42 5.23 7.49
CA ASN A 39 -8.90 6.30 8.34
C ASN A 39 -8.09 7.24 7.45
N PRO A 40 -8.56 8.45 7.23
CA PRO A 40 -7.89 9.34 6.27
C PRO A 40 -6.44 9.65 6.60
N LEU A 41 -6.12 9.82 7.86
CA LEU A 41 -4.75 10.12 8.20
C LEU A 41 -3.84 8.96 7.95
N LEU A 42 -4.28 7.78 8.30
CA LEU A 42 -3.48 6.60 8.09
C LEU A 42 -3.36 6.30 6.61
N ARG A 43 -4.42 6.54 5.87
CA ARG A 43 -4.41 6.34 4.44
C ARG A 43 -3.35 7.24 3.80
N TYR A 44 -3.32 8.49 4.20
CA TYR A 44 -2.35 9.43 3.64
C TYR A 44 -0.93 9.02 4.02
N SER A 45 -0.71 8.67 5.26
CA SER A 45 0.61 8.29 5.72
C SER A 45 1.11 7.05 5.01
N PHE A 46 0.22 6.10 4.75
CA PHE A 46 0.57 4.89 4.05
C PHE A 46 0.96 5.20 2.61
N ALA A 47 0.22 6.09 1.96
CA ALA A 47 0.53 6.47 0.59
C ALA A 47 1.90 7.14 0.52
N VAL A 48 2.19 8.02 1.45
CA VAL A 48 3.48 8.69 1.49
C VAL A 48 4.60 7.68 1.72
N PHE A 49 4.37 6.74 2.61
CA PHE A 49 5.36 5.72 2.89
C PHE A 49 5.68 4.91 1.63
N LEU A 50 4.66 4.51 0.90
CA LEU A 50 4.88 3.74 -0.31
C LEU A 50 5.64 4.56 -1.35
N HIS A 51 5.29 5.81 -1.50
CA HIS A 51 5.96 6.65 -2.44
C HIS A 51 7.41 6.88 -2.08
N ASP A 52 7.70 7.05 -0.82
CA ASP A 52 9.07 7.28 -0.39
C ASP A 52 9.94 6.07 -0.61
N HIS A 53 9.37 4.89 -0.43
CA HIS A 53 10.17 3.68 -0.55
C HIS A 53 10.14 3.09 -1.95
N HIS A 54 9.10 3.40 -2.72
CA HIS A 54 8.97 2.87 -4.07
C HIS A 54 8.51 4.01 -4.99
N PRO A 55 9.45 4.75 -5.53
CA PRO A 55 9.08 5.92 -6.34
C PRO A 55 8.18 5.62 -7.53
N ARG A 56 8.14 4.37 -7.96
CA ARG A 56 7.28 4.02 -9.09
C ARG A 56 5.87 3.64 -8.67
N THR A 57 5.51 3.93 -7.43
CA THR A 57 4.16 3.65 -6.97
C THR A 57 3.16 4.46 -7.79
N ALA A 58 2.10 3.80 -8.21
CA ALA A 58 1.07 4.47 -8.97
C ALA A 58 0.36 5.49 -8.12
N HIS A 59 -0.02 6.58 -8.74
CA HIS A 59 -0.79 7.60 -8.04
C HIS A 59 -2.21 7.50 -8.47
N PRO A 60 -3.14 7.56 -7.60
CA PRO A 60 -4.52 7.71 -8.02
C PRO A 60 -4.69 9.09 -8.57
N PRO A 61 -5.65 9.29 -9.40
CA PRO A 61 -5.89 10.59 -9.95
C PRO A 61 -6.14 11.57 -8.83
N ARG A 62 -5.44 12.68 -8.81
CA ARG A 62 -5.60 13.57 -7.78
C ARG A 62 -6.67 14.49 -8.01
N PRO A 63 -7.45 14.82 -7.09
CA PRO A 63 -8.42 15.81 -7.23
C PRO A 63 -7.67 17.06 -7.40
N ALA A 64 -8.27 17.98 -7.84
CA ALA A 64 -7.71 19.16 -8.11
C ALA A 64 -6.65 19.44 -7.20
N ASN A 65 -5.53 19.41 -7.62
CA ASN A 65 -4.55 19.64 -6.80
C ASN A 65 -4.19 21.01 -6.74
N PRO A 66 -4.29 21.58 -5.73
CA PRO A 66 -4.06 22.88 -5.67
C PRO A 66 -2.71 23.24 -5.80
N ALA A 67 -1.99 22.60 -5.95
CA ALA A 67 -0.75 23.01 -6.19
C ALA A 67 -0.39 23.17 -6.04
#